data_909935d4dae56a244f0a99112929277a
#
_entry.id   909935d4dae56a244f0a99112929277a
#
_cell.length_a   1.000
_cell.length_b   1.000
_cell.length_c   1.000
_cell.angle_alpha   90.00
_cell.angle_beta   90.00
_cell.angle_gamma   90.00
#
_symmetry.space_group_name_H-M   'P 1'
#
loop_
_entity.id
_entity.type
_entity.pdbx_description
1 polymer ?
#
loop_
_entity_poly.entity_id
_entity_poly.type
_entity_poly.pdbx_seq_one_letter_code
_entity_poly.pdbx_strand_id
1 'polypeptide(L)'
;MRSVLAILMAAIILIPVQVSGATGLFWDHARYDSDGIPIEGGVVGYGIDWNLTSNNGSSEQQFISHVESMPTIVEVYTATWCVNCVSTQNTLNDAIDDSDTEIIHYHSYWYDSLDPFGNNSTEERWESKYGHASALRYTPRDAPTKVVDGERFHWGKVPKSDSLLDDYSASVSRGSTAPLSGSLTFTISQTQHSLMVGWNISSISNHATTGDLSIEPWLLLVEESSYYPDGLNNLQNYEHVLLDAIPLESESENHGTSNLSLPTLWDGDDLRIIFLLDWSIISMEGPATLLPAPGVILTLSSLFAMAVVRPPRMH
;
A
#
# COMPACT_ATOMS: atom_id res chain seq x y z
N MET A 1 -18.15 38.59 -43.37
CA MET A 1 -18.51 38.17 -41.99
C MET A 1 -18.95 36.71 -41.89
N ARG A 2 -19.71 36.13 -42.82
CA ARG A 2 -20.13 34.72 -42.77
C ARG A 2 -18.98 33.72 -42.91
N SER A 3 -17.96 34.04 -43.71
CA SER A 3 -16.81 33.15 -43.94
C SER A 3 -15.85 33.08 -42.74
N VAL A 4 -15.69 34.15 -41.96
CA VAL A 4 -14.83 34.18 -40.77
C VAL A 4 -15.44 33.36 -39.60
N LEU A 5 -16.77 33.41 -39.51
CA LEU A 5 -17.50 32.64 -38.49
C LEU A 5 -17.42 31.11 -38.75
N ALA A 6 -17.44 30.71 -40.03
CA ALA A 6 -17.30 29.30 -40.42
C ALA A 6 -15.89 28.76 -40.16
N ILE A 7 -14.84 29.58 -40.31
CA ILE A 7 -13.45 29.21 -40.02
C ILE A 7 -13.25 29.09 -38.53
N LEU A 8 -13.83 29.95 -37.70
CA LEU A 8 -13.76 29.85 -36.24
C LEU A 8 -14.48 28.59 -35.70
N MET A 9 -15.64 28.25 -36.27
CA MET A 9 -16.36 27.02 -35.89
C MET A 9 -15.60 25.77 -36.33
N ALA A 10 -14.95 25.77 -37.50
CA ALA A 10 -14.12 24.66 -37.96
C ALA A 10 -12.84 24.49 -37.10
N ALA A 11 -12.26 25.58 -36.59
CA ALA A 11 -11.11 25.53 -35.71
C ALA A 11 -11.46 24.96 -34.31
N ILE A 12 -12.69 25.17 -33.84
CA ILE A 12 -13.15 24.57 -32.54
C ILE A 12 -13.38 23.06 -32.66
N ILE A 13 -13.75 22.58 -33.87
CA ILE A 13 -13.96 21.13 -34.08
C ILE A 13 -12.64 20.38 -34.28
N LEU A 14 -11.54 21.08 -34.61
CA LEU A 14 -10.21 20.51 -34.81
C LEU A 14 -9.30 20.57 -33.58
N ILE A 15 -9.78 21.09 -32.43
CA ILE A 15 -9.08 20.86 -31.16
C ILE A 15 -9.25 19.37 -30.90
N PRO A 16 -8.18 18.56 -31.00
CA PRO A 16 -8.29 17.20 -30.54
C PRO A 16 -8.68 17.32 -29.06
N VAL A 17 -9.89 16.89 -28.71
CA VAL A 17 -10.17 16.47 -27.36
C VAL A 17 -9.12 15.38 -27.12
N GLN A 18 -8.03 15.75 -26.46
CA GLN A 18 -7.22 14.77 -25.84
C GLN A 18 -8.17 14.13 -24.80
N VAL A 19 -8.91 13.13 -25.26
CA VAL A 19 -9.29 12.05 -24.38
C VAL A 19 -7.93 11.56 -23.90
N SER A 20 -7.48 12.07 -22.76
CA SER A 20 -6.61 11.31 -21.91
C SER A 20 -7.39 10.01 -21.75
N GLY A 21 -7.13 9.03 -22.63
CA GLY A 21 -7.40 7.67 -22.29
C GLY A 21 -6.74 7.56 -20.95
N ALA A 22 -7.52 7.51 -19.88
CA ALA A 22 -7.06 6.96 -18.66
C ALA A 22 -6.51 5.60 -19.11
N THR A 23 -5.21 5.51 -19.28
CA THR A 23 -4.51 4.24 -19.24
C THR A 23 -4.93 3.74 -17.88
N GLY A 24 -5.94 2.83 -17.86
CA GLY A 24 -6.53 2.37 -16.63
C GLY A 24 -5.36 1.89 -15.80
N LEU A 25 -5.16 2.49 -14.63
CA LEU A 25 -4.15 2.00 -13.72
C LEU A 25 -4.48 0.54 -13.48
N PHE A 26 -3.50 -0.35 -13.57
CA PHE A 26 -3.65 -1.79 -13.28
C PHE A 26 -4.05 -2.04 -11.81
N TRP A 27 -4.06 -0.98 -10.97
CA TRP A 27 -4.35 -0.97 -9.55
C TRP A 27 -5.11 0.28 -9.12
N ASP A 28 -5.60 0.30 -7.89
CA ASP A 28 -6.12 1.49 -7.19
C ASP A 28 -5.05 2.04 -6.23
N HIS A 29 -5.28 3.23 -5.69
CA HIS A 29 -4.49 3.75 -4.58
C HIS A 29 -4.71 2.90 -3.32
N ALA A 30 -3.63 2.65 -2.57
CA ALA A 30 -3.70 1.93 -1.32
C ALA A 30 -3.87 2.84 -0.09
N ARG A 31 -3.45 4.10 -0.19
CA ARG A 31 -3.41 5.05 0.94
C ARG A 31 -4.35 6.22 0.72
N TYR A 32 -5.03 6.59 1.80
CA TYR A 32 -5.97 7.71 1.84
C TYR A 32 -5.82 8.45 3.16
N ASP A 33 -6.06 9.76 3.16
CA ASP A 33 -6.19 10.54 4.38
C ASP A 33 -7.58 10.36 5.02
N SER A 34 -7.81 11.05 6.15
CA SER A 34 -9.09 11.01 6.88
C SER A 34 -10.28 11.56 6.09
N ASP A 35 -10.02 12.38 5.07
CA ASP A 35 -11.05 12.98 4.21
C ASP A 35 -11.31 12.12 2.97
N GLY A 36 -10.61 11.00 2.81
CA GLY A 36 -10.73 10.08 1.68
C GLY A 36 -10.02 10.56 0.43
N ILE A 37 -9.00 11.40 0.58
CA ILE A 37 -8.16 11.85 -0.52
C ILE A 37 -6.96 10.91 -0.63
N PRO A 38 -6.64 10.39 -1.83
CA PRO A 38 -5.44 9.60 -2.03
C PRO A 38 -4.18 10.37 -1.63
N ILE A 39 -3.31 9.73 -0.84
CA ILE A 39 -2.01 10.27 -0.43
C ILE A 39 -0.87 9.43 -0.99
N GLU A 40 0.27 10.07 -1.21
CA GLU A 40 1.52 9.36 -1.51
C GLU A 40 2.00 8.67 -0.23
N GLY A 41 2.22 7.35 -0.31
CA GLY A 41 2.68 6.56 0.81
C GLY A 41 2.78 5.09 0.44
N GLY A 42 3.58 4.37 1.19
CA GLY A 42 3.82 2.97 0.94
C GLY A 42 4.64 2.32 2.05
N VAL A 43 5.26 1.19 1.73
CA VAL A 43 6.17 0.48 2.61
C VAL A 43 7.47 0.13 1.89
N VAL A 44 8.56 0.10 2.63
CA VAL A 44 9.83 -0.53 2.25
C VAL A 44 10.34 -1.34 3.44
N GLY A 45 11.04 -2.44 3.18
CA GLY A 45 11.53 -3.27 4.25
C GLY A 45 12.14 -4.57 3.77
N TYR A 46 12.51 -5.42 4.69
CA TYR A 46 13.05 -6.75 4.40
C TYR A 46 12.85 -7.70 5.57
N GLY A 47 12.86 -9.00 5.28
CA GLY A 47 12.70 -10.07 6.24
C GLY A 47 13.99 -10.84 6.51
N ILE A 48 14.05 -11.48 7.68
CA ILE A 48 15.10 -12.41 8.07
C ILE A 48 14.48 -13.66 8.69
N ASP A 49 15.05 -14.83 8.41
CA ASP A 49 14.65 -16.07 9.08
C ASP A 49 15.20 -16.08 10.51
N TRP A 50 14.33 -16.42 11.47
CA TRP A 50 14.69 -16.42 12.87
C TRP A 50 14.18 -17.65 13.59
N ASN A 51 15.08 -18.52 13.95
CA ASN A 51 14.72 -19.72 14.70
C ASN A 51 14.84 -19.44 16.22
N LEU A 52 13.70 -19.47 16.93
CA LEU A 52 13.63 -19.15 18.36
C LEU A 52 14.46 -20.10 19.24
N THR A 53 14.53 -21.37 18.83
CA THR A 53 15.26 -22.40 19.62
C THR A 53 16.77 -22.21 19.50
N SER A 54 17.28 -22.07 18.29
CA SER A 54 18.73 -21.94 18.05
C SER A 54 19.29 -20.57 18.44
N ASN A 55 18.45 -19.53 18.43
CA ASN A 55 18.84 -18.17 18.80
C ASN A 55 18.63 -17.84 20.29
N ASN A 56 18.15 -18.77 21.10
CA ASN A 56 17.96 -18.55 22.54
C ASN A 56 19.27 -18.20 23.22
N GLY A 57 19.33 -17.01 23.83
CA GLY A 57 20.56 -16.46 24.46
C GLY A 57 21.58 -15.95 23.45
N SER A 58 21.18 -15.70 22.19
CA SER A 58 22.08 -15.16 21.19
C SER A 58 22.53 -13.74 21.52
N SER A 59 23.79 -13.44 21.18
CA SER A 59 24.27 -12.06 21.13
C SER A 59 23.54 -11.28 20.03
N GLU A 60 23.61 -9.96 20.13
CA GLU A 60 23.07 -9.08 19.10
C GLU A 60 23.61 -9.43 17.71
N GLN A 61 22.70 -9.60 16.76
CA GLN A 61 22.98 -9.76 15.34
C GLN A 61 22.52 -8.50 14.61
N GLN A 62 23.30 -8.10 13.61
CA GLN A 62 23.03 -6.90 12.82
C GLN A 62 22.79 -7.27 11.37
N PHE A 63 21.75 -6.67 10.80
CA PHE A 63 21.36 -6.80 9.40
C PHE A 63 21.32 -5.40 8.79
N ILE A 64 21.79 -5.26 7.55
CA ILE A 64 21.84 -3.98 6.86
C ILE A 64 21.34 -4.20 5.44
N SER A 65 20.40 -3.37 5.01
CA SER A 65 19.93 -3.33 3.63
C SER A 65 19.90 -1.90 3.11
N HIS A 66 20.18 -1.73 1.83
CA HIS A 66 19.99 -0.45 1.15
C HIS A 66 18.57 -0.36 0.59
N VAL A 67 17.94 0.80 0.73
CA VAL A 67 16.54 1.01 0.32
C VAL A 67 16.33 0.61 -1.15
N GLU A 68 17.29 0.93 -2.01
CA GLU A 68 17.22 0.64 -3.45
C GLU A 68 17.33 -0.85 -3.80
N SER A 69 17.69 -1.70 -2.83
CA SER A 69 17.85 -3.16 -3.00
C SER A 69 16.91 -3.96 -2.12
N MET A 70 15.91 -3.33 -1.52
CA MET A 70 14.91 -4.04 -0.73
C MET A 70 13.95 -4.81 -1.62
N PRO A 71 13.44 -5.96 -1.15
CA PRO A 71 12.44 -6.74 -1.86
C PRO A 71 11.14 -5.95 -2.05
N THR A 72 10.34 -6.37 -3.02
CA THR A 72 8.95 -5.96 -3.13
C THR A 72 8.16 -6.50 -1.95
N ILE A 73 7.36 -5.67 -1.30
CA ILE A 73 6.49 -6.08 -0.19
C ILE A 73 5.07 -6.31 -0.71
N VAL A 74 4.53 -7.51 -0.45
CA VAL A 74 3.14 -7.83 -0.80
C VAL A 74 2.36 -8.20 0.46
N GLU A 75 1.46 -7.33 0.86
CA GLU A 75 0.55 -7.54 1.98
C GLU A 75 -0.80 -8.05 1.44
N VAL A 76 -1.27 -9.18 1.94
CA VAL A 76 -2.45 -9.90 1.44
C VAL A 76 -3.48 -10.04 2.55
N TYR A 77 -4.70 -9.57 2.35
CA TYR A 77 -5.83 -9.88 3.23
C TYR A 77 -6.55 -11.13 2.74
N THR A 78 -6.64 -12.13 3.60
CA THR A 78 -7.13 -13.46 3.28
C THR A 78 -7.95 -14.07 4.42
N ALA A 79 -8.45 -15.29 4.22
CA ALA A 79 -9.10 -16.08 5.27
C ALA A 79 -9.06 -17.57 4.93
N THR A 80 -9.07 -18.41 5.96
CA THR A 80 -9.06 -19.89 5.83
C THR A 80 -10.33 -20.46 5.19
N TRP A 81 -11.40 -19.67 5.09
CA TRP A 81 -12.64 -20.02 4.40
C TRP A 81 -12.74 -19.43 2.99
N CYS A 82 -11.82 -18.58 2.58
CA CYS A 82 -11.89 -17.83 1.33
C CYS A 82 -11.40 -18.66 0.12
N VAL A 83 -12.31 -19.27 -0.61
CA VAL A 83 -11.97 -20.05 -1.83
C VAL A 83 -11.37 -19.17 -2.94
N ASN A 84 -11.86 -17.93 -3.10
CA ASN A 84 -11.33 -17.01 -4.10
C ASN A 84 -9.88 -16.57 -3.77
N CYS A 85 -9.52 -16.56 -2.48
CA CYS A 85 -8.17 -16.22 -2.05
C CYS A 85 -7.14 -17.21 -2.61
N VAL A 86 -7.47 -18.51 -2.63
CA VAL A 86 -6.57 -19.55 -3.18
C VAL A 86 -6.26 -19.29 -4.65
N SER A 87 -7.28 -19.04 -5.47
CA SER A 87 -7.05 -18.81 -6.91
C SER A 87 -6.28 -17.52 -7.18
N THR A 88 -6.54 -16.44 -6.43
CA THR A 88 -5.82 -15.18 -6.61
C THR A 88 -4.41 -15.24 -6.04
N GLN A 89 -4.16 -16.09 -5.02
CA GLN A 89 -2.82 -16.34 -4.50
C GLN A 89 -1.96 -17.09 -5.50
N ASN A 90 -2.51 -18.13 -6.14
CA ASN A 90 -1.79 -18.84 -7.21
C ASN A 90 -1.40 -17.89 -8.35
N THR A 91 -2.31 -16.98 -8.75
CA THR A 91 -2.01 -15.96 -9.77
C THR A 91 -0.93 -14.98 -9.30
N LEU A 92 -0.93 -14.61 -8.01
CA LEU A 92 0.14 -13.77 -7.46
C LEU A 92 1.48 -14.50 -7.48
N ASN A 93 1.52 -15.77 -7.07
CA ASN A 93 2.72 -16.60 -7.10
C ASN A 93 3.30 -16.68 -8.52
N ASP A 94 2.44 -16.84 -9.54
CA ASP A 94 2.85 -16.81 -10.95
C ASP A 94 3.40 -15.44 -11.38
N ALA A 95 2.91 -14.34 -10.78
CA ALA A 95 3.32 -12.98 -11.11
C ALA A 95 4.66 -12.58 -10.47
N ILE A 96 4.98 -13.10 -9.29
CA ILE A 96 6.23 -12.80 -8.59
C ILE A 96 7.40 -13.66 -9.06
N ASP A 97 7.11 -14.93 -9.52
CA ASP A 97 8.07 -15.91 -10.05
C ASP A 97 9.47 -15.78 -9.40
N ASP A 98 10.47 -15.32 -10.14
CA ASP A 98 11.84 -15.14 -9.64
C ASP A 98 12.12 -13.78 -8.99
N SER A 99 11.08 -12.97 -8.69
CA SER A 99 11.28 -11.65 -8.06
C SER A 99 11.60 -11.77 -6.57
N ASP A 100 12.50 -10.90 -6.09
CA ASP A 100 12.76 -10.77 -4.66
C ASP A 100 11.54 -10.11 -3.99
N THR A 101 10.75 -10.91 -3.26
CA THR A 101 9.44 -10.49 -2.74
C THR A 101 9.21 -11.05 -1.34
N GLU A 102 8.81 -10.19 -0.42
CA GLU A 102 8.28 -10.56 0.90
C GLU A 102 6.76 -10.60 0.85
N ILE A 103 6.16 -11.74 1.18
CA ILE A 103 4.71 -11.91 1.22
C ILE A 103 4.25 -11.98 2.68
N ILE A 104 3.14 -11.33 2.99
CA ILE A 104 2.59 -11.26 4.34
C ILE A 104 1.07 -11.48 4.26
N HIS A 105 0.56 -12.55 4.89
CA HIS A 105 -0.85 -12.87 4.90
C HIS A 105 -1.51 -12.41 6.20
N TYR A 106 -2.38 -11.39 6.09
CA TYR A 106 -3.29 -10.91 7.12
C TYR A 106 -4.55 -11.76 7.08
N HIS A 107 -4.78 -12.54 8.11
CA HIS A 107 -5.97 -13.37 8.25
C HIS A 107 -7.09 -12.60 8.93
N SER A 108 -8.33 -12.81 8.45
CA SER A 108 -9.53 -12.16 8.99
C SER A 108 -9.75 -12.49 10.46
N TYR A 109 -10.08 -11.49 11.28
CA TYR A 109 -10.28 -11.67 12.72
C TYR A 109 -11.54 -10.99 13.26
N TRP A 110 -11.67 -9.66 13.10
CA TRP A 110 -12.81 -8.96 13.68
C TRP A 110 -14.13 -9.39 13.02
N TYR A 111 -15.07 -9.83 13.88
CA TYR A 111 -16.35 -10.39 13.45
C TYR A 111 -16.24 -11.70 12.67
N ASP A 112 -15.09 -12.34 12.69
CA ASP A 112 -14.81 -13.64 12.12
C ASP A 112 -14.49 -14.64 13.24
N SER A 113 -15.16 -15.80 13.24
CA SER A 113 -14.89 -16.87 14.19
C SER A 113 -14.39 -18.15 13.52
N LEU A 114 -14.15 -18.10 12.21
CA LEU A 114 -13.80 -19.27 11.41
C LEU A 114 -12.31 -19.29 11.07
N ASP A 115 -11.63 -18.14 11.15
CA ASP A 115 -10.20 -18.04 10.89
C ASP A 115 -9.43 -18.03 12.21
N PRO A 116 -8.52 -18.99 12.45
CA PRO A 116 -7.81 -19.09 13.71
C PRO A 116 -6.55 -18.22 13.79
N PHE A 117 -6.07 -17.70 12.66
CA PHE A 117 -4.76 -17.05 12.55
C PHE A 117 -4.78 -15.54 12.84
N GLY A 118 -5.89 -14.88 12.53
CA GLY A 118 -6.02 -13.44 12.74
C GLY A 118 -6.04 -13.04 14.21
N ASN A 119 -5.66 -11.81 14.51
CA ASN A 119 -5.74 -11.21 15.84
C ASN A 119 -5.91 -9.68 15.79
N ASN A 120 -5.99 -9.02 16.95
CA ASN A 120 -6.22 -7.58 17.03
C ASN A 120 -5.11 -6.76 16.37
N SER A 121 -3.84 -7.07 16.61
CA SER A 121 -2.72 -6.26 16.11
C SER A 121 -2.64 -6.31 14.58
N THR A 122 -2.90 -7.48 14.00
CA THR A 122 -2.88 -7.67 12.55
C THR A 122 -4.05 -6.95 11.87
N GLU A 123 -5.25 -7.02 12.45
CA GLU A 123 -6.42 -6.30 11.96
C GLU A 123 -6.30 -4.79 12.09
N GLU A 124 -5.82 -4.29 13.25
CA GLU A 124 -5.61 -2.86 13.49
C GLU A 124 -4.62 -2.28 12.48
N ARG A 125 -3.50 -3.00 12.22
CA ARG A 125 -2.56 -2.56 11.19
C ARG A 125 -3.21 -2.52 9.81
N TRP A 126 -3.87 -3.61 9.38
CA TRP A 126 -4.54 -3.65 8.09
C TRP A 126 -5.54 -2.51 7.93
N GLU A 127 -6.45 -2.36 8.89
CA GLU A 127 -7.50 -1.34 8.79
C GLU A 127 -6.94 0.07 8.83
N SER A 128 -5.94 0.34 9.69
CA SER A 128 -5.30 1.65 9.76
C SER A 128 -4.59 2.06 8.48
N LYS A 129 -4.02 1.09 7.75
CA LYS A 129 -3.24 1.36 6.54
C LYS A 129 -4.07 1.28 5.25
N TYR A 130 -4.97 0.29 5.16
CA TYR A 130 -5.68 -0.06 3.93
C TYR A 130 -7.21 -0.07 4.06
N GLY A 131 -7.74 0.06 5.27
CA GLY A 131 -9.17 -0.05 5.52
C GLY A 131 -10.00 0.96 4.74
N HIS A 132 -9.50 2.18 4.53
CA HIS A 132 -10.21 3.17 3.73
C HIS A 132 -10.29 2.76 2.25
N ALA A 133 -9.16 2.33 1.66
CA ALA A 133 -9.12 1.85 0.27
C ALA A 133 -10.06 0.65 0.06
N SER A 134 -10.08 -0.29 1.01
CA SER A 134 -10.98 -1.44 1.00
C SER A 134 -12.45 -1.03 1.14
N ALA A 135 -12.77 -0.10 2.05
CA ALA A 135 -14.14 0.40 2.28
C ALA A 135 -14.74 1.10 1.05
N LEU A 136 -13.92 1.74 0.21
CA LEU A 136 -14.36 2.30 -1.06
C LEU A 136 -14.86 1.23 -2.03
N ARG A 137 -14.55 -0.05 -1.81
CA ARG A 137 -15.01 -1.19 -2.61
C ARG A 137 -16.21 -1.88 -1.96
N TYR A 138 -16.07 -2.28 -0.70
CA TYR A 138 -17.15 -2.96 0.02
C TYR A 138 -17.06 -2.76 1.53
N THR A 139 -16.01 -3.26 2.18
CA THR A 139 -15.79 -3.17 3.63
C THR A 139 -14.34 -2.82 3.91
N PRO A 140 -14.00 -2.30 5.12
CA PRO A 140 -12.61 -2.04 5.49
C PRO A 140 -11.68 -3.26 5.44
N ARG A 141 -12.28 -4.45 5.46
CA ARG A 141 -11.61 -5.75 5.50
C ARG A 141 -12.32 -6.69 4.54
N ASP A 142 -11.77 -6.90 3.37
CA ASP A 142 -12.40 -7.71 2.33
C ASP A 142 -11.39 -8.64 1.66
N ALA A 143 -11.67 -9.94 1.69
CA ALA A 143 -10.82 -10.99 1.14
C ALA A 143 -11.39 -11.50 -0.21
N PRO A 144 -10.57 -11.67 -1.24
CA PRO A 144 -9.13 -11.43 -1.30
C PRO A 144 -8.79 -9.96 -1.61
N THR A 145 -7.81 -9.40 -0.91
CA THR A 145 -7.22 -8.11 -1.25
C THR A 145 -5.70 -8.22 -1.22
N LYS A 146 -5.00 -7.54 -2.12
CA LYS A 146 -3.54 -7.50 -2.17
C LYS A 146 -3.07 -6.06 -2.30
N VAL A 147 -2.01 -5.74 -1.57
CA VAL A 147 -1.36 -4.44 -1.62
C VAL A 147 0.12 -4.64 -1.88
N VAL A 148 0.62 -4.05 -2.96
CA VAL A 148 2.03 -4.14 -3.35
C VAL A 148 2.75 -2.85 -2.97
N ASP A 149 3.85 -2.97 -2.24
CA ASP A 149 4.68 -1.90 -1.67
C ASP A 149 3.90 -0.86 -0.85
N GLY A 150 2.71 -1.26 -0.32
CA GLY A 150 1.82 -0.34 0.38
C GLY A 150 1.20 0.77 -0.47
N GLU A 151 1.42 0.75 -1.79
CA GLU A 151 1.07 1.78 -2.76
C GLU A 151 -0.06 1.36 -3.70
N ARG A 152 -0.08 0.10 -4.12
CA ARG A 152 -0.89 -0.45 -5.21
C ARG A 152 -1.89 -1.47 -4.69
N PHE A 153 -3.15 -1.13 -4.77
CA PHE A 153 -4.27 -1.88 -4.19
C PHE A 153 -5.03 -2.68 -5.25
N HIS A 154 -5.17 -3.99 -5.01
CA HIS A 154 -5.91 -4.92 -5.85
C HIS A 154 -7.01 -5.59 -5.03
N TRP A 155 -8.25 -5.39 -5.42
CA TRP A 155 -9.41 -5.94 -4.73
C TRP A 155 -10.10 -7.04 -5.52
N GLY A 156 -10.42 -8.14 -4.84
CA GLY A 156 -11.21 -9.23 -5.39
C GLY A 156 -10.45 -10.05 -6.44
N LYS A 157 -11.21 -10.61 -7.37
CA LYS A 157 -10.70 -11.48 -8.44
C LYS A 157 -10.96 -10.96 -9.86
N VAL A 158 -11.50 -9.76 -9.97
CA VAL A 158 -11.82 -9.15 -11.27
C VAL A 158 -10.65 -8.28 -11.70
N PRO A 159 -10.01 -8.59 -12.84
CA PRO A 159 -8.88 -7.81 -13.32
C PRO A 159 -9.32 -6.41 -13.78
N LYS A 160 -8.37 -5.49 -13.74
CA LYS A 160 -8.50 -4.15 -14.34
C LYS A 160 -7.97 -4.11 -15.76
N SER A 161 -7.02 -5.01 -16.10
CA SER A 161 -6.49 -5.23 -17.45
C SER A 161 -7.10 -6.50 -18.09
N ASP A 162 -6.36 -7.15 -18.97
CA ASP A 162 -6.78 -8.38 -19.64
C ASP A 162 -6.81 -9.59 -18.68
N SER A 163 -5.97 -9.59 -17.64
CA SER A 163 -5.91 -10.64 -16.63
C SER A 163 -5.38 -10.15 -15.27
N LEU A 164 -5.70 -10.90 -14.18
CA LEU A 164 -5.08 -10.65 -12.86
C LEU A 164 -3.57 -10.86 -12.88
N LEU A 165 -3.07 -11.77 -13.71
CA LEU A 165 -1.64 -11.99 -13.87
C LEU A 165 -0.96 -10.72 -14.43
N ASP A 166 -1.56 -10.07 -15.42
CA ASP A 166 -1.04 -8.83 -15.98
C ASP A 166 -1.06 -7.70 -14.94
N ASP A 167 -2.16 -7.59 -14.18
CA ASP A 167 -2.29 -6.57 -13.12
C ASP A 167 -1.21 -6.75 -12.04
N TYR A 168 -1.04 -7.98 -11.54
CA TYR A 168 -0.05 -8.27 -10.49
C TYR A 168 1.38 -8.15 -11.01
N SER A 169 1.69 -8.67 -12.20
CA SER A 169 3.02 -8.56 -12.81
C SER A 169 3.41 -7.09 -13.06
N ALA A 170 2.48 -6.28 -13.55
CA ALA A 170 2.71 -4.84 -13.73
C ALA A 170 2.95 -4.13 -12.39
N SER A 171 2.23 -4.55 -11.35
CA SER A 171 2.35 -4.00 -10.00
C SER A 171 3.69 -4.35 -9.35
N VAL A 172 4.10 -5.63 -9.38
CA VAL A 172 5.36 -6.11 -8.81
C VAL A 172 6.56 -5.54 -9.57
N SER A 173 6.53 -5.57 -10.90
CA SER A 173 7.65 -5.06 -11.73
C SER A 173 7.86 -3.54 -11.63
N ARG A 174 6.89 -2.80 -11.12
CA ARG A 174 7.01 -1.35 -10.91
C ARG A 174 8.07 -1.00 -9.86
N GLY A 175 8.20 -1.81 -8.82
CA GLY A 175 8.99 -1.51 -7.63
C GLY A 175 8.40 -0.38 -6.78
N SER A 176 8.95 -0.19 -5.58
CA SER A 176 8.54 0.89 -4.68
C SER A 176 8.84 2.27 -5.26
N THR A 177 7.95 3.24 -5.00
CA THR A 177 8.14 4.66 -5.34
C THR A 177 8.58 5.49 -4.15
N ALA A 178 9.03 4.84 -3.06
CA ALA A 178 9.46 5.50 -1.84
C ALA A 178 10.48 6.60 -2.14
N PRO A 179 10.26 7.84 -1.66
CA PRO A 179 11.19 8.94 -1.86
C PRO A 179 12.36 8.87 -0.86
N LEU A 180 12.91 7.67 -0.71
CA LEU A 180 13.93 7.33 0.29
C LEU A 180 15.18 6.80 -0.41
N SER A 181 16.34 7.07 0.18
CA SER A 181 17.59 6.42 -0.16
C SER A 181 18.45 6.28 1.09
N GLY A 182 19.40 5.36 1.08
CA GLY A 182 20.30 5.12 2.20
C GLY A 182 20.20 3.70 2.74
N SER A 183 20.64 3.50 3.99
CA SER A 183 20.73 2.19 4.61
C SER A 183 19.82 2.08 5.81
N LEU A 184 19.12 0.98 5.89
CA LEU A 184 18.37 0.54 7.04
C LEU A 184 19.15 -0.54 7.77
N THR A 185 19.43 -0.29 9.04
CA THR A 185 20.06 -1.25 9.94
C THR A 185 19.02 -1.75 10.93
N PHE A 186 18.94 -3.05 11.05
CA PHE A 186 18.11 -3.75 12.01
C PHE A 186 19.01 -4.60 12.91
N THR A 187 18.83 -4.53 14.23
CA THR A 187 19.54 -5.37 15.19
C THR A 187 18.55 -6.19 15.97
N ILE A 188 18.92 -7.43 16.27
CA ILE A 188 18.10 -8.33 17.05
C ILE A 188 18.97 -9.18 17.98
N SER A 189 18.52 -9.33 19.22
CA SER A 189 19.04 -10.31 20.16
C SER A 189 17.89 -10.96 20.89
N GLN A 190 18.10 -12.21 21.30
CA GLN A 190 17.07 -13.00 21.97
C GLN A 190 17.54 -13.46 23.33
N THR A 191 16.68 -13.26 24.33
CA THR A 191 16.77 -13.92 25.64
C THR A 191 15.76 -15.07 25.71
N GLN A 192 15.73 -15.77 26.83
CA GLN A 192 14.74 -16.84 27.04
C GLN A 192 13.29 -16.37 26.97
N HIS A 193 13.01 -15.08 27.16
CA HIS A 193 11.65 -14.56 27.31
C HIS A 193 11.34 -13.37 26.40
N SER A 194 12.34 -12.80 25.72
CA SER A 194 12.16 -11.57 24.95
C SER A 194 13.08 -11.48 23.74
N LEU A 195 12.61 -10.70 22.76
CA LEU A 195 13.40 -10.18 21.66
C LEU A 195 13.72 -8.71 21.95
N MET A 196 15.00 -8.36 21.92
CA MET A 196 15.44 -6.96 21.88
C MET A 196 15.68 -6.61 20.42
N VAL A 197 14.96 -5.62 19.95
CA VAL A 197 14.99 -5.16 18.55
C VAL A 197 15.47 -3.72 18.52
N GLY A 198 16.49 -3.44 17.73
CA GLY A 198 16.94 -2.08 17.45
C GLY A 198 16.83 -1.78 15.96
N TRP A 199 16.54 -0.54 15.62
CA TRP A 199 16.50 -0.08 14.24
C TRP A 199 17.19 1.27 14.10
N ASN A 200 17.82 1.49 12.96
CA ASN A 200 18.47 2.74 12.63
C ASN A 200 18.39 2.98 11.12
N ILE A 201 18.02 4.19 10.76
CA ILE A 201 18.03 4.66 9.38
C ILE A 201 19.20 5.63 9.24
N SER A 202 20.25 5.20 8.54
CA SER A 202 21.42 6.04 8.29
C SER A 202 21.36 6.61 6.88
N SER A 203 21.64 7.90 6.77
CA SER A 203 21.80 8.58 5.48
C SER A 203 20.54 8.60 4.60
N ILE A 204 19.34 8.66 5.20
CA ILE A 204 18.13 8.84 4.40
C ILE A 204 18.14 10.22 3.76
N SER A 205 18.18 10.22 2.44
CA SER A 205 17.89 11.40 1.64
C SER A 205 16.40 11.41 1.32
N ASN A 206 15.68 12.38 1.86
CA ASN A 206 14.30 12.63 1.47
C ASN A 206 14.30 13.31 0.09
N HIS A 207 13.78 12.60 -0.90
CA HIS A 207 13.61 13.12 -2.26
C HIS A 207 12.19 13.65 -2.51
N ALA A 208 11.36 13.71 -1.47
CA ALA A 208 10.01 14.28 -1.58
C ALA A 208 10.07 15.76 -1.96
N THR A 209 9.35 16.12 -3.00
CA THR A 209 9.31 17.48 -3.54
C THR A 209 8.10 18.28 -3.08
N THR A 210 7.11 17.63 -2.46
CA THR A 210 5.76 18.19 -2.25
C THR A 210 5.27 18.21 -0.81
N GLY A 211 6.07 17.77 0.17
CA GLY A 211 5.64 17.74 1.58
C GLY A 211 6.69 17.15 2.51
N ASP A 212 6.32 17.03 3.78
CA ASP A 212 7.15 16.40 4.79
C ASP A 212 7.00 14.88 4.76
N LEU A 213 8.12 14.19 4.80
CA LEU A 213 8.16 12.74 4.89
C LEU A 213 7.89 12.29 6.33
N SER A 214 6.87 11.47 6.52
CA SER A 214 6.61 10.74 7.76
C SER A 214 7.06 9.29 7.61
N ILE A 215 7.68 8.73 8.64
CA ILE A 215 8.14 7.34 8.68
C ILE A 215 7.65 6.70 9.98
N GLU A 216 7.02 5.53 9.86
CA GLU A 216 6.59 4.71 10.99
C GLU A 216 7.21 3.31 10.87
N PRO A 217 8.11 2.93 11.79
CA PRO A 217 8.73 1.61 11.77
C PRO A 217 7.81 0.55 12.39
N TRP A 218 7.78 -0.63 11.77
CA TRP A 218 7.01 -1.80 12.20
C TRP A 218 7.85 -3.06 12.19
N LEU A 219 7.55 -3.96 13.11
CA LEU A 219 8.03 -5.33 13.11
C LEU A 219 6.85 -6.26 12.86
N LEU A 220 6.95 -7.09 11.85
CA LEU A 220 5.97 -8.13 11.55
C LEU A 220 6.56 -9.50 11.85
N LEU A 221 5.82 -10.31 12.59
CA LEU A 221 6.20 -11.67 12.94
C LEU A 221 5.37 -12.62 12.08
N VAL A 222 6.02 -13.32 11.16
CA VAL A 222 5.38 -14.16 10.15
C VAL A 222 5.83 -15.60 10.35
N GLU A 223 4.91 -16.55 10.42
CA GLU A 223 5.19 -17.97 10.33
C GLU A 223 5.14 -18.41 8.87
N GLU A 224 6.23 -19.01 8.39
CA GLU A 224 6.37 -19.33 6.97
C GLU A 224 5.38 -20.41 6.51
N SER A 225 5.03 -21.35 7.40
CA SER A 225 4.04 -22.39 7.11
C SER A 225 3.29 -22.79 8.37
N SER A 226 1.97 -22.70 8.33
CA SER A 226 1.07 -23.06 9.45
C SER A 226 0.07 -24.13 9.02
N TYR A 227 0.06 -25.28 9.72
CA TYR A 227 -0.87 -26.38 9.43
C TYR A 227 -2.22 -26.18 10.08
N TYR A 228 -3.29 -26.09 9.27
CA TYR A 228 -4.67 -26.02 9.74
C TYR A 228 -5.61 -26.72 8.76
N PRO A 229 -5.95 -28.02 9.00
CA PRO A 229 -6.73 -28.83 8.07
C PRO A 229 -8.23 -28.52 8.08
N ASP A 230 -8.72 -27.76 9.08
CA ASP A 230 -10.16 -27.48 9.24
C ASP A 230 -10.61 -26.23 8.45
N GLY A 231 -9.72 -25.65 7.63
CA GLY A 231 -10.05 -24.55 6.74
C GLY A 231 -11.08 -24.94 5.67
N LEU A 232 -11.94 -24.00 5.29
CA LEU A 232 -13.05 -24.25 4.34
C LEU A 232 -12.66 -23.97 2.88
N ASN A 233 -11.43 -23.55 2.61
CA ASN A 233 -10.91 -23.26 1.26
C ASN A 233 -10.13 -24.41 0.64
N ASN A 234 -10.15 -25.61 1.25
CA ASN A 234 -9.45 -26.84 0.87
C ASN A 234 -7.91 -26.79 0.97
N LEU A 235 -7.33 -25.78 1.63
CA LEU A 235 -5.93 -25.81 2.01
C LEU A 235 -5.77 -26.49 3.36
N GLN A 236 -4.58 -27.06 3.58
CA GLN A 236 -4.18 -27.62 4.88
C GLN A 236 -2.95 -26.90 5.44
N ASN A 237 -2.14 -26.31 4.58
CA ASN A 237 -1.02 -25.47 4.96
C ASN A 237 -1.27 -24.07 4.44
N TYR A 238 -1.01 -23.09 5.31
CA TYR A 238 -1.14 -21.67 5.05
C TYR A 238 0.24 -21.06 5.16
N GLU A 239 0.68 -20.40 4.11
CA GLU A 239 2.01 -19.83 4.00
C GLU A 239 2.00 -18.36 4.44
N HIS A 240 3.14 -17.88 4.98
CA HIS A 240 3.37 -16.48 5.32
C HIS A 240 2.34 -15.87 6.27
N VAL A 241 1.90 -16.64 7.26
CA VAL A 241 0.86 -16.23 8.23
C VAL A 241 1.39 -15.17 9.17
N LEU A 242 0.80 -13.97 9.15
CA LEU A 242 1.15 -12.90 10.07
C LEU A 242 0.62 -13.20 11.48
N LEU A 243 1.54 -13.47 12.40
CA LEU A 243 1.23 -13.75 13.81
C LEU A 243 1.08 -12.48 14.64
N ASP A 244 1.85 -11.43 14.33
CA ASP A 244 1.78 -10.16 15.07
C ASP A 244 2.31 -9.00 14.23
N ALA A 245 1.75 -7.81 14.43
CA ALA A 245 2.16 -6.56 13.83
C ALA A 245 2.43 -5.53 14.91
N ILE A 246 3.70 -5.20 15.13
CA ILE A 246 4.16 -4.44 16.28
C ILE A 246 4.73 -3.10 15.80
N PRO A 247 4.12 -1.95 16.18
CA PRO A 247 4.75 -0.65 15.95
C PRO A 247 5.99 -0.54 16.83
N LEU A 248 7.11 -0.14 16.23
CA LEU A 248 8.36 0.02 16.96
C LEU A 248 8.46 1.42 17.57
N GLU A 249 9.00 1.49 18.78
CA GLU A 249 9.27 2.77 19.44
C GLU A 249 10.39 3.53 18.73
N SER A 250 10.23 4.86 18.67
CA SER A 250 11.22 5.77 18.11
C SER A 250 11.82 6.62 19.23
N GLU A 251 13.11 6.51 19.46
CA GLU A 251 13.87 7.38 20.37
C GLU A 251 14.23 8.71 19.70
N SER A 252 14.30 8.69 18.37
CA SER A 252 14.47 9.85 17.50
C SER A 252 13.82 9.57 16.13
N GLU A 253 13.87 10.54 15.23
CA GLU A 253 13.29 10.40 13.87
C GLU A 253 13.89 9.24 13.06
N ASN A 254 15.08 8.75 13.42
CA ASN A 254 15.84 7.82 12.61
C ASN A 254 16.39 6.60 13.36
N HIS A 255 16.06 6.43 14.64
CA HIS A 255 16.41 5.21 15.38
C HIS A 255 15.50 4.96 16.58
N GLY A 256 15.47 3.73 17.04
CA GLY A 256 14.78 3.31 18.24
C GLY A 256 15.15 1.89 18.65
N THR A 257 14.74 1.54 19.86
CA THR A 257 14.87 0.19 20.41
C THR A 257 13.55 -0.25 21.06
N SER A 258 13.21 -1.52 20.93
CA SER A 258 12.01 -2.12 21.52
C SER A 258 12.34 -3.44 22.18
N ASN A 259 11.71 -3.72 23.31
CA ASN A 259 11.82 -5.00 23.99
C ASN A 259 10.47 -5.71 23.92
N LEU A 260 10.43 -6.82 23.19
CA LEU A 260 9.21 -7.53 22.82
C LEU A 260 9.15 -8.87 23.49
N SER A 261 7.96 -9.36 23.83
CA SER A 261 7.76 -10.75 24.23
C SER A 261 8.05 -11.68 23.06
N LEU A 262 8.50 -12.90 23.34
CA LEU A 262 8.61 -13.91 22.31
C LEU A 262 7.21 -14.22 21.75
N PRO A 263 7.08 -14.36 20.41
CA PRO A 263 5.82 -14.77 19.80
C PRO A 263 5.46 -16.21 20.20
N THR A 264 4.18 -16.51 20.16
CA THR A 264 3.69 -17.89 20.19
C THR A 264 3.53 -18.33 18.75
N LEU A 265 4.33 -19.28 18.32
CA LEU A 265 4.21 -19.88 16.99
C LEU A 265 3.00 -20.81 16.95
N TRP A 266 2.46 -21.03 15.75
CA TRP A 266 1.30 -21.90 15.55
C TRP A 266 1.68 -23.37 15.65
N ASP A 267 2.65 -23.83 14.86
CA ASP A 267 2.98 -25.26 14.79
C ASP A 267 4.47 -25.57 14.53
N GLY A 268 5.33 -24.58 14.34
CA GLY A 268 6.73 -24.78 13.97
C GLY A 268 7.72 -23.82 14.62
N ASP A 269 8.94 -23.81 14.12
CA ASP A 269 10.01 -22.86 14.46
C ASP A 269 10.61 -22.33 13.15
N ASP A 270 9.72 -21.79 12.30
CA ASP A 270 10.00 -21.22 10.98
C ASP A 270 9.59 -19.74 10.92
N LEU A 271 9.87 -19.03 12.01
CA LEU A 271 9.58 -17.61 12.16
C LEU A 271 10.42 -16.78 11.18
N ARG A 272 9.76 -15.94 10.41
CA ARG A 272 10.34 -14.85 9.64
C ARG A 272 10.02 -13.53 10.32
N ILE A 273 11.03 -12.72 10.58
CA ILE A 273 10.87 -11.38 11.16
C ILE A 273 11.06 -10.37 10.04
N ILE A 274 10.00 -9.61 9.74
CA ILE A 274 10.02 -8.59 8.69
C ILE A 274 10.02 -7.22 9.33
N PHE A 275 11.00 -6.41 8.99
CA PHE A 275 11.08 -5.02 9.37
C PHE A 275 10.54 -4.15 8.24
N LEU A 276 9.51 -3.35 8.54
CA LEU A 276 8.91 -2.42 7.59
C LEU A 276 9.07 -0.98 8.04
N LEU A 277 9.31 -0.09 7.09
CA LEU A 277 9.09 1.34 7.21
C LEU A 277 7.84 1.70 6.42
N ASP A 278 6.76 2.05 7.10
CA ASP A 278 5.66 2.76 6.49
C ASP A 278 6.10 4.20 6.26
N TRP A 279 5.96 4.68 5.04
CA TRP A 279 6.25 6.07 4.70
C TRP A 279 5.01 6.76 4.12
N SER A 280 4.89 8.04 4.35
CA SER A 280 3.88 8.89 3.71
C SER A 280 4.37 10.32 3.55
N ILE A 281 3.85 11.00 2.52
CA ILE A 281 4.10 12.42 2.29
C ILE A 281 2.92 13.19 2.86
N ILE A 282 3.20 13.97 3.89
CA ILE A 282 2.21 14.87 4.51
C ILE A 282 2.26 16.20 3.76
N SER A 283 1.21 16.46 2.96
CA SER A 283 1.11 17.76 2.27
C SER A 283 0.95 18.90 3.28
N MET A 284 1.81 19.91 3.17
CA MET A 284 1.71 21.12 3.97
C MET A 284 0.63 22.07 3.45
N GLU A 285 -0.04 21.78 2.35
CA GLU A 285 -1.13 22.59 1.86
C GLU A 285 -2.34 22.43 2.79
N GLY A 286 -2.62 23.49 3.57
CA GLY A 286 -3.93 23.66 4.19
C GLY A 286 -5.03 23.59 3.12
N PRO A 287 -6.30 23.41 3.50
CA PRO A 287 -7.39 23.17 2.55
C PRO A 287 -7.29 24.18 1.40
N ALA A 288 -7.05 23.67 0.21
CA ALA A 288 -6.98 24.52 -0.99
C ALA A 288 -8.23 25.37 -1.00
N THR A 289 -8.07 26.67 -0.73
CA THR A 289 -9.15 27.61 -0.97
C THR A 289 -9.46 27.51 -2.45
N LEU A 290 -10.52 26.80 -2.80
CA LEU A 290 -11.01 26.68 -4.14
C LEU A 290 -11.28 28.12 -4.62
N LEU A 291 -10.27 28.72 -5.25
CA LEU A 291 -10.50 29.93 -6.03
C LEU A 291 -11.48 29.50 -7.12
N PRO A 292 -12.64 30.16 -7.24
CA PRO A 292 -13.59 29.81 -8.29
C PRO A 292 -12.86 29.87 -9.63
N ALA A 293 -12.93 28.77 -10.37
CA ALA A 293 -12.24 28.63 -11.65
C ALA A 293 -12.51 29.87 -12.51
N PRO A 294 -11.49 30.49 -13.12
CA PRO A 294 -11.64 31.74 -13.89
C PRO A 294 -12.68 31.66 -15.01
N GLY A 295 -13.09 30.44 -15.40
CA GLY A 295 -14.05 30.20 -16.46
C GLY A 295 -15.47 30.72 -16.22
N VAL A 296 -15.93 30.81 -14.96
CA VAL A 296 -17.32 31.26 -14.67
C VAL A 296 -17.47 32.76 -14.84
N ILE A 297 -16.44 33.53 -14.50
CA ILE A 297 -16.48 35.01 -14.66
C ILE A 297 -16.36 35.42 -16.11
N LEU A 298 -15.56 34.69 -16.92
CA LEU A 298 -15.41 34.95 -18.34
C LEU A 298 -16.66 34.58 -19.18
N THR A 299 -17.39 33.54 -18.77
CA THR A 299 -18.64 33.16 -19.47
C THR A 299 -19.79 34.11 -19.16
N LEU A 300 -19.90 34.63 -17.95
CA LEU A 300 -20.91 35.63 -17.59
C LEU A 300 -20.64 36.97 -18.25
N SER A 301 -19.40 37.42 -18.37
CA SER A 301 -19.06 38.67 -19.05
C SER A 301 -19.28 38.61 -20.56
N SER A 302 -19.10 37.46 -21.24
CA SER A 302 -19.37 37.29 -22.65
C SER A 302 -20.87 37.26 -22.95
N LEU A 303 -21.69 36.73 -22.06
CA LEU A 303 -23.17 36.76 -22.20
C LEU A 303 -23.74 38.17 -22.00
N PHE A 304 -23.19 38.99 -21.12
CA PHE A 304 -23.59 40.41 -20.97
C PHE A 304 -23.18 41.27 -22.16
N ALA A 305 -22.04 41.02 -22.78
CA ALA A 305 -21.60 41.77 -23.98
C ALA A 305 -22.48 41.50 -25.20
N MET A 306 -23.06 40.31 -25.34
CA MET A 306 -24.00 39.99 -26.43
C MET A 306 -25.40 40.61 -26.24
N ALA A 307 -25.81 40.89 -25.00
CA ALA A 307 -27.12 41.47 -24.72
C ALA A 307 -27.22 42.98 -24.99
N VAL A 308 -26.10 43.71 -25.15
CA VAL A 308 -26.06 45.17 -25.29
C VAL A 308 -26.00 45.62 -26.75
N VAL A 309 -25.70 44.74 -27.72
CA VAL A 309 -25.68 45.11 -29.16
C VAL A 309 -27.08 45.00 -29.73
N ARG A 310 -27.90 46.06 -29.63
CA ARG A 310 -29.14 46.22 -30.41
C ARG A 310 -28.80 46.54 -31.84
N PRO A 311 -29.40 45.88 -32.85
CA PRO A 311 -29.25 46.27 -34.21
C PRO A 311 -29.97 47.62 -34.46
N PRO A 312 -29.44 48.52 -35.35
CA PRO A 312 -30.11 49.74 -35.71
C PRO A 312 -31.38 49.43 -36.47
N ARG A 313 -32.49 50.09 -36.10
CA ARG A 313 -33.75 50.11 -36.88
C ARG A 313 -33.51 50.82 -38.21
N MET A 314 -33.73 50.14 -39.30
CA MET A 314 -33.89 50.78 -40.61
C MET A 314 -35.29 51.39 -40.71
N HIS A 315 -35.32 52.67 -41.03
CA HIS A 315 -36.49 53.35 -41.56
C HIS A 315 -36.49 53.23 -43.05
#